data_f280ae22764389eeb674f95f6f84d3dd
#
_entry.id   f280ae22764389eeb674f95f6f84d3dd
#
_cell.length_a   1.000
_cell.length_b   1.000
_cell.length_c   1.000
_cell.angle_alpha   90.00
_cell.angle_beta   90.00
_cell.angle_gamma   90.00
#
_symmetry.space_group_name_H-M   'P 1'
#
loop_
_entity.id
_entity.type
_entity.pdbx_description
1 polymer ?
#
loop_
_entity_poly.entity_id
_entity_poly.type
_entity_poly.pdbx_seq_one_letter_code
_entity_poly.pdbx_strand_id
1 'polypeptide(L)'
;MKKKILFILSVSLFLFSNIIFAQKKDRNLSELINKNESAWSYIKPWIDTARNKVEILPKDILRADSALYQTQVTTKSTMGSIIYETGGILIDNGWIRVLGSGSKKLDRSLMDWNKGKSYSKLGSSLSYLLVADDILGGFFAINNGEFGKENIGKIFYFAPDNLKWQSLGMTYSEFIQFCFSGDINKFYDGFRWKNWEKEIENMDGNAAYTFYPYLCTKEGNDINKVSKKIVPINEVWTTEMDLQKLFLGK
;
A
#
# COMPACT_ATOMS: atom_id res chain seq x y z
N MET A 1 -77.14 30.67 18.07
CA MET A 1 -76.11 30.57 17.00
C MET A 1 -75.00 29.69 17.51
N LYS A 2 -74.93 28.42 17.08
CA LYS A 2 -73.91 27.46 17.50
C LYS A 2 -72.87 27.35 16.37
N LYS A 3 -71.62 27.80 16.63
CA LYS A 3 -70.49 27.65 15.70
C LYS A 3 -69.98 26.21 15.81
N LYS A 4 -70.05 25.47 14.72
CA LYS A 4 -69.35 24.16 14.59
C LYS A 4 -67.91 24.41 14.25
N ILE A 5 -67.01 23.94 15.10
CA ILE A 5 -65.56 23.88 14.83
C ILE A 5 -65.27 22.59 14.10
N LEU A 6 -64.76 22.71 12.89
CA LEU A 6 -64.35 21.58 12.05
C LEU A 6 -62.90 21.25 12.37
N PHE A 7 -62.66 20.07 12.95
CA PHE A 7 -61.29 19.57 13.26
C PHE A 7 -60.78 18.86 12.01
N ILE A 8 -59.81 19.45 11.31
CA ILE A 8 -59.13 18.80 10.18
C ILE A 8 -57.96 18.02 10.76
N LEU A 9 -58.06 16.70 10.76
CA LEU A 9 -56.96 15.77 11.08
C LEU A 9 -56.09 15.66 9.86
N SER A 10 -54.88 16.28 9.88
CA SER A 10 -53.89 16.07 8.87
C SER A 10 -53.08 14.79 9.19
N VAL A 11 -53.35 13.76 8.44
CA VAL A 11 -52.56 12.50 8.46
C VAL A 11 -51.31 12.77 7.65
N SER A 12 -50.19 13.07 8.31
CA SER A 12 -48.87 13.13 7.67
C SER A 12 -48.35 11.69 7.42
N LEU A 13 -48.46 11.27 6.17
CA LEU A 13 -47.88 10.03 5.67
C LEU A 13 -46.36 10.14 5.66
N PHE A 14 -45.69 9.60 6.70
CA PHE A 14 -44.23 9.44 6.69
C PHE A 14 -43.91 8.31 5.70
N LEU A 15 -43.54 8.69 4.49
CA LEU A 15 -42.85 7.81 3.56
C LEU A 15 -41.45 7.55 4.07
N PHE A 16 -41.26 6.44 4.80
CA PHE A 16 -39.94 5.89 5.03
C PHE A 16 -39.39 5.40 3.68
N SER A 17 -38.60 6.25 3.03
CA SER A 17 -37.75 5.84 1.93
C SER A 17 -36.69 4.88 2.49
N ASN A 18 -36.91 3.59 2.37
CA ASN A 18 -35.89 2.58 2.57
C ASN A 18 -34.79 2.82 1.52
N ILE A 19 -33.75 3.56 1.87
CA ILE A 19 -32.52 3.61 1.10
C ILE A 19 -31.90 2.22 1.26
N ILE A 20 -32.21 1.34 0.34
CA ILE A 20 -31.53 0.05 0.19
C ILE A 20 -30.13 0.42 -0.27
N PHE A 21 -29.18 0.49 0.66
CA PHE A 21 -27.77 0.43 0.31
C PHE A 21 -27.56 -0.94 -0.35
N ALA A 22 -27.53 -0.95 -1.68
CA ALA A 22 -27.15 -2.13 -2.42
C ALA A 22 -25.73 -2.50 -1.97
N GLN A 23 -25.62 -3.52 -1.14
CA GLN A 23 -24.33 -4.08 -0.73
C GLN A 23 -23.63 -4.51 -2.01
N LYS A 24 -22.54 -3.88 -2.38
CA LYS A 24 -21.78 -4.19 -3.59
C LYS A 24 -21.40 -5.66 -3.51
N LYS A 25 -22.03 -6.48 -4.34
CA LYS A 25 -21.75 -7.93 -4.37
C LYS A 25 -20.31 -8.14 -4.83
N ASP A 26 -19.56 -8.91 -4.07
CA ASP A 26 -18.20 -9.29 -4.47
C ASP A 26 -18.25 -10.03 -5.82
N ARG A 27 -17.33 -9.67 -6.71
CA ARG A 27 -17.15 -10.31 -8.01
C ARG A 27 -16.48 -11.67 -7.83
N ASN A 28 -16.90 -12.63 -8.64
CA ASN A 28 -16.24 -13.93 -8.70
C ASN A 28 -14.84 -13.80 -9.30
N LEU A 29 -13.95 -14.74 -8.99
CA LEU A 29 -12.59 -14.74 -9.48
C LEU A 29 -12.51 -14.71 -11.02
N SER A 30 -13.42 -15.42 -11.70
CA SER A 30 -13.51 -15.42 -13.17
C SER A 30 -13.87 -14.05 -13.77
N GLU A 31 -14.53 -13.18 -13.01
CA GLU A 31 -14.84 -11.80 -13.43
C GLU A 31 -13.67 -10.83 -13.15
N LEU A 32 -12.78 -11.20 -12.22
CA LEU A 32 -11.60 -10.42 -11.89
C LEU A 32 -10.43 -10.72 -12.84
N ILE A 33 -10.31 -11.98 -13.30
CA ILE A 33 -9.26 -12.41 -14.22
C ILE A 33 -9.69 -12.11 -15.66
N ASN A 34 -9.03 -11.16 -16.31
CA ASN A 34 -9.21 -10.89 -17.74
C ASN A 34 -7.96 -11.35 -18.51
N LYS A 35 -8.11 -12.44 -19.28
CA LYS A 35 -7.00 -13.03 -20.03
C LYS A 35 -6.63 -12.22 -21.28
N ASN A 36 -7.61 -11.54 -21.89
CA ASN A 36 -7.42 -10.84 -23.16
C ASN A 36 -6.92 -9.41 -23.01
N GLU A 37 -7.29 -8.76 -21.89
CA GLU A 37 -6.99 -7.35 -21.62
C GLU A 37 -6.26 -7.20 -20.27
N SER A 38 -5.38 -8.14 -19.93
CA SER A 38 -4.57 -8.06 -18.73
C SER A 38 -3.54 -6.93 -18.87
N ALA A 39 -3.41 -6.12 -17.83
CA ALA A 39 -2.38 -5.09 -17.75
C ALA A 39 -0.96 -5.67 -17.80
N TRP A 40 -0.81 -6.97 -17.57
CA TRP A 40 0.49 -7.65 -17.65
C TRP A 40 1.15 -7.52 -19.02
N SER A 41 0.34 -7.39 -20.08
CA SER A 41 0.82 -7.21 -21.45
C SER A 41 1.67 -5.96 -21.66
N TYR A 42 1.43 -4.88 -20.88
CA TYR A 42 2.24 -3.66 -20.93
C TYR A 42 3.17 -3.50 -19.73
N ILE A 43 2.91 -4.18 -18.59
CA ILE A 43 3.83 -4.19 -17.44
C ILE A 43 5.11 -4.96 -17.81
N LYS A 44 4.99 -6.09 -18.49
CA LYS A 44 6.15 -6.89 -18.91
C LYS A 44 7.18 -6.10 -19.73
N PRO A 45 6.81 -5.34 -20.77
CA PRO A 45 7.74 -4.43 -21.44
C PRO A 45 8.39 -3.39 -20.51
N TRP A 46 7.69 -2.89 -19.49
CA TRP A 46 8.29 -1.97 -18.51
C TRP A 46 9.41 -2.64 -17.70
N ILE A 47 9.20 -3.93 -17.34
CA ILE A 47 10.21 -4.73 -16.64
C ILE A 47 11.41 -4.97 -17.56
N ASP A 48 11.16 -5.39 -18.81
CA ASP A 48 12.20 -5.70 -19.80
C ASP A 48 13.10 -4.48 -20.13
N THR A 49 12.57 -3.25 -19.98
CA THR A 49 13.28 -2.00 -20.21
C THR A 49 13.62 -1.24 -18.93
N ALA A 50 13.48 -1.86 -17.77
CA ALA A 50 13.76 -1.24 -16.49
C ALA A 50 15.22 -0.81 -16.37
N ARG A 51 15.45 0.38 -15.78
CA ARG A 51 16.81 0.89 -15.49
C ARG A 51 17.31 0.44 -14.14
N ASN A 52 16.38 0.23 -13.21
CA ASN A 52 16.67 -0.27 -11.87
C ASN A 52 16.67 -1.79 -11.89
N LYS A 53 17.34 -2.41 -10.93
CA LYS A 53 17.31 -3.87 -10.77
C LYS A 53 15.94 -4.30 -10.31
N VAL A 54 15.24 -5.12 -11.09
CA VAL A 54 13.89 -5.62 -10.83
C VAL A 54 13.94 -7.14 -10.71
N GLU A 55 13.47 -7.68 -9.59
CA GLU A 55 13.26 -9.11 -9.37
C GLU A 55 11.77 -9.39 -9.21
N ILE A 56 11.19 -10.17 -10.11
CA ILE A 56 9.81 -10.63 -10.03
C ILE A 56 9.77 -11.91 -9.22
N LEU A 57 9.07 -11.86 -8.09
CA LEU A 57 8.91 -13.04 -7.25
C LEU A 57 7.90 -14.02 -7.84
N PRO A 58 8.14 -15.32 -7.75
CA PRO A 58 7.32 -16.32 -8.41
C PRO A 58 5.87 -16.30 -7.89
N LYS A 59 4.94 -16.47 -8.83
CA LYS A 59 3.51 -16.64 -8.56
C LYS A 59 3.24 -18.00 -7.95
N ASP A 60 2.47 -18.04 -6.88
CA ASP A 60 1.74 -19.20 -6.41
C ASP A 60 0.26 -19.02 -6.79
N ILE A 61 -0.31 -19.99 -7.50
CA ILE A 61 -1.66 -19.87 -8.07
C ILE A 61 -2.72 -19.71 -6.98
N LEU A 62 -2.65 -20.49 -5.89
CA LEU A 62 -3.65 -20.43 -4.82
C LEU A 62 -3.57 -19.12 -4.05
N ARG A 63 -2.37 -18.63 -3.83
CA ARG A 63 -2.15 -17.32 -3.19
C ARG A 63 -2.62 -16.19 -4.12
N ALA A 64 -2.32 -16.25 -5.41
CA ALA A 64 -2.72 -15.25 -6.39
C ALA A 64 -4.23 -15.15 -6.53
N ASP A 65 -4.93 -16.29 -6.62
CA ASP A 65 -6.38 -16.36 -6.66
C ASP A 65 -7.00 -15.75 -5.40
N SER A 66 -6.50 -16.12 -4.22
CA SER A 66 -6.96 -15.60 -2.94
C SER A 66 -6.73 -14.08 -2.82
N ALA A 67 -5.52 -13.61 -3.14
CA ALA A 67 -5.15 -12.20 -3.03
C ALA A 67 -5.97 -11.33 -3.99
N LEU A 68 -6.17 -11.77 -5.24
CA LEU A 68 -6.98 -11.06 -6.21
C LEU A 68 -8.45 -10.98 -5.77
N TYR A 69 -9.00 -12.09 -5.27
CA TYR A 69 -10.37 -12.14 -4.76
C TYR A 69 -10.55 -11.19 -3.58
N GLN A 70 -9.64 -11.20 -2.61
CA GLN A 70 -9.71 -10.31 -1.44
C GLN A 70 -9.60 -8.82 -1.82
N THR A 71 -8.80 -8.50 -2.83
CA THR A 71 -8.59 -7.11 -3.28
C THR A 71 -9.74 -6.58 -4.14
N GLN A 72 -10.54 -7.46 -4.78
CA GLN A 72 -11.66 -7.11 -5.65
C GLN A 72 -11.29 -6.17 -6.82
N VAL A 73 -10.02 -6.18 -7.25
CA VAL A 73 -9.54 -5.47 -8.45
C VAL A 73 -9.40 -6.45 -9.62
N THR A 74 -9.54 -5.96 -10.86
CA THR A 74 -9.38 -6.82 -12.04
C THR A 74 -7.95 -6.80 -12.55
N THR A 75 -7.53 -7.87 -13.23
CA THR A 75 -6.24 -7.93 -13.93
C THR A 75 -6.12 -6.94 -15.11
N LYS A 76 -7.18 -6.20 -15.44
CA LYS A 76 -7.09 -5.04 -16.36
C LYS A 76 -6.31 -3.88 -15.75
N SER A 77 -6.25 -3.77 -14.43
CA SER A 77 -5.48 -2.74 -13.75
C SER A 77 -4.04 -3.20 -13.48
N THR A 78 -3.11 -2.26 -13.43
CA THR A 78 -1.71 -2.51 -13.04
C THR A 78 -1.62 -3.24 -11.71
N MET A 79 -2.39 -2.81 -10.70
CA MET A 79 -2.41 -3.44 -9.39
C MET A 79 -2.92 -4.88 -9.45
N GLY A 80 -4.07 -5.11 -10.08
CA GLY A 80 -4.64 -6.46 -10.18
C GLY A 80 -3.74 -7.41 -10.96
N SER A 81 -3.05 -6.93 -12.01
CA SER A 81 -2.07 -7.74 -12.72
C SER A 81 -0.85 -8.07 -11.87
N ILE A 82 -0.28 -7.11 -11.13
CA ILE A 82 0.86 -7.38 -10.24
C ILE A 82 0.47 -8.39 -9.16
N ILE A 83 -0.69 -8.22 -8.51
CA ILE A 83 -1.19 -9.15 -7.49
C ILE A 83 -1.37 -10.56 -8.08
N TYR A 84 -1.90 -10.66 -9.30
CA TYR A 84 -2.24 -11.96 -9.88
C TYR A 84 -1.03 -12.66 -10.52
N GLU A 85 -0.11 -11.92 -11.13
CA GLU A 85 1.00 -12.48 -11.90
C GLU A 85 2.29 -12.62 -11.08
N THR A 86 2.37 -12.03 -9.89
CA THR A 86 3.59 -12.05 -9.08
C THR A 86 3.33 -12.34 -7.61
N GLY A 87 4.32 -12.94 -6.93
CA GLY A 87 4.35 -12.99 -5.47
C GLY A 87 4.74 -11.65 -4.83
N GLY A 88 5.14 -10.68 -5.64
CA GLY A 88 5.64 -9.36 -5.30
C GLY A 88 6.80 -8.98 -6.21
N ILE A 89 7.28 -7.75 -6.11
CA ILE A 89 8.39 -7.24 -6.93
C ILE A 89 9.42 -6.60 -6.00
N LEU A 90 10.68 -7.00 -6.14
CA LEU A 90 11.80 -6.43 -5.41
C LEU A 90 12.59 -5.51 -6.34
N ILE A 91 12.83 -4.29 -5.87
CA ILE A 91 13.59 -3.28 -6.59
C ILE A 91 14.91 -3.04 -5.87
N ASP A 92 16.00 -2.93 -6.60
CA ASP A 92 17.36 -2.74 -6.08
C ASP A 92 17.69 -3.74 -4.93
N ASN A 93 17.66 -5.04 -5.24
CA ASN A 93 17.90 -6.13 -4.27
C ASN A 93 16.88 -6.17 -3.11
N GLY A 94 15.69 -5.58 -3.26
CA GLY A 94 14.67 -5.51 -2.21
C GLY A 94 14.78 -4.25 -1.35
N TRP A 95 15.49 -3.21 -1.82
CA TRP A 95 15.43 -1.90 -1.20
C TRP A 95 14.00 -1.38 -1.15
N ILE A 96 13.24 -1.47 -2.26
CA ILE A 96 11.79 -1.30 -2.27
C ILE A 96 11.14 -2.66 -2.53
N ARG A 97 10.06 -2.95 -1.83
CA ARG A 97 9.29 -4.19 -1.96
C ARG A 97 7.85 -3.87 -2.29
N VAL A 98 7.46 -4.08 -3.54
CA VAL A 98 6.08 -3.93 -4.01
C VAL A 98 5.30 -5.19 -3.68
N LEU A 99 4.17 -5.06 -3.03
CA LEU A 99 3.34 -6.18 -2.59
C LEU A 99 2.55 -6.79 -3.75
N GLY A 100 2.58 -8.11 -3.83
CA GLY A 100 1.80 -8.93 -4.75
C GLY A 100 0.91 -9.92 -4.01
N SER A 101 0.88 -11.17 -4.46
CA SER A 101 0.14 -12.25 -3.80
C SER A 101 0.92 -12.92 -2.66
N GLY A 102 2.18 -12.58 -2.47
CA GLY A 102 3.08 -13.22 -1.54
C GLY A 102 3.86 -14.39 -2.15
N SER A 103 5.08 -14.61 -1.64
CA SER A 103 5.98 -15.69 -2.03
C SER A 103 6.84 -16.09 -0.83
N LYS A 104 7.69 -17.12 -0.98
CA LYS A 104 8.61 -17.51 0.10
C LYS A 104 9.55 -16.37 0.53
N LYS A 105 9.98 -15.52 -0.41
CA LYS A 105 10.91 -14.40 -0.15
C LYS A 105 10.22 -13.15 0.38
N LEU A 106 8.91 -13.00 0.14
CA LEU A 106 8.06 -11.91 0.59
C LEU A 106 6.70 -12.52 0.97
N ASP A 107 6.60 -13.06 2.18
CA ASP A 107 5.50 -13.97 2.56
C ASP A 107 4.15 -13.28 2.83
N ARG A 108 4.06 -11.98 2.74
CA ARG A 108 2.83 -11.22 2.92
C ARG A 108 2.21 -10.82 1.58
N SER A 109 0.94 -11.16 1.37
CA SER A 109 0.18 -10.58 0.27
C SER A 109 -0.17 -9.11 0.58
N LEU A 110 -0.61 -8.39 -0.46
CA LEU A 110 -1.07 -7.01 -0.29
C LEU A 110 -2.15 -6.90 0.79
N MET A 111 -3.15 -7.79 0.78
CA MET A 111 -4.24 -7.71 1.76
C MET A 111 -3.84 -8.21 3.14
N ASP A 112 -2.98 -9.23 3.26
CA ASP A 112 -2.46 -9.68 4.56
C ASP A 112 -1.69 -8.55 5.26
N TRP A 113 -0.88 -7.79 4.51
CA TRP A 113 -0.13 -6.66 5.05
C TRP A 113 -1.02 -5.54 5.57
N ASN A 114 -2.14 -5.30 4.91
CA ASN A 114 -3.08 -4.24 5.25
C ASN A 114 -3.99 -4.60 6.44
N LYS A 115 -4.17 -5.90 6.74
CA LYS A 115 -5.01 -6.35 7.85
C LYS A 115 -4.48 -5.85 9.20
N GLY A 116 -5.34 -5.21 9.97
CA GLY A 116 -4.99 -4.58 11.25
C GLY A 116 -4.28 -3.23 11.11
N LYS A 117 -4.03 -2.74 9.88
CA LYS A 117 -3.41 -1.44 9.58
C LYS A 117 -4.42 -0.50 8.90
N SER A 118 -4.80 -0.78 7.66
CA SER A 118 -5.76 0.02 6.92
C SER A 118 -7.20 -0.51 7.02
N TYR A 119 -7.39 -1.76 7.44
CA TYR A 119 -8.70 -2.35 7.71
C TYR A 119 -8.64 -3.41 8.81
N SER A 120 -9.76 -3.59 9.51
CA SER A 120 -9.94 -4.66 10.52
C SER A 120 -10.69 -5.86 9.98
N LYS A 121 -11.65 -5.64 9.07
CA LYS A 121 -12.51 -6.67 8.46
C LYS A 121 -12.52 -6.54 6.94
N LEU A 122 -12.34 -7.65 6.21
CA LEU A 122 -12.46 -7.69 4.75
C LEU A 122 -13.81 -7.12 4.29
N GLY A 123 -13.78 -6.34 3.20
CA GLY A 123 -14.95 -5.66 2.67
C GLY A 123 -15.31 -4.34 3.35
N SER A 124 -14.60 -3.94 4.42
CA SER A 124 -14.72 -2.59 4.97
C SER A 124 -14.10 -1.54 4.04
N SER A 125 -14.63 -0.31 4.11
CA SER A 125 -14.04 0.81 3.38
C SER A 125 -12.61 1.05 3.90
N LEU A 126 -11.67 1.19 2.96
CA LEU A 126 -10.28 1.51 3.26
C LEU A 126 -10.10 3.03 3.14
N SER A 127 -9.50 3.66 4.14
CA SER A 127 -9.09 5.07 4.06
C SER A 127 -7.72 5.25 3.39
N TYR A 128 -6.92 4.20 3.35
CA TYR A 128 -5.68 4.08 2.56
C TYR A 128 -5.37 2.61 2.28
N LEU A 129 -4.45 2.35 1.37
CA LEU A 129 -4.00 0.99 1.04
C LEU A 129 -2.48 0.96 0.91
N LEU A 130 -1.80 0.26 1.83
CA LEU A 130 -0.36 0.01 1.76
C LEU A 130 -0.05 -0.88 0.56
N VAL A 131 0.83 -0.45 -0.32
CA VAL A 131 1.14 -1.15 -1.58
C VAL A 131 2.60 -1.55 -1.70
N ALA A 132 3.49 -0.92 -0.95
CA ALA A 132 4.91 -1.21 -0.90
C ALA A 132 5.52 -0.71 0.40
N ASP A 133 6.74 -1.14 0.68
CA ASP A 133 7.60 -0.61 1.74
C ASP A 133 9.06 -0.61 1.30
N ASP A 134 9.91 -0.03 2.11
CA ASP A 134 11.36 -0.08 1.92
C ASP A 134 12.09 -0.60 3.16
N ILE A 135 13.39 -0.82 3.00
CA ILE A 135 14.22 -1.37 4.08
C ILE A 135 14.54 -0.36 5.19
N LEU A 136 14.27 0.93 4.99
CA LEU A 136 14.50 1.99 5.98
C LEU A 136 13.35 2.12 6.98
N GLY A 137 12.22 1.44 6.72
CA GLY A 137 10.97 1.62 7.48
C GLY A 137 10.03 2.65 6.85
N GLY A 138 10.26 2.99 5.58
CA GLY A 138 9.33 3.78 4.77
C GLY A 138 8.20 2.92 4.22
N PHE A 139 7.01 3.51 4.07
CA PHE A 139 5.82 2.82 3.59
C PHE A 139 5.15 3.63 2.48
N PHE A 140 4.69 2.93 1.44
CA PHE A 140 3.96 3.54 0.33
C PHE A 140 2.50 3.13 0.39
N ALA A 141 1.60 4.11 0.35
CA ALA A 141 0.17 3.88 0.41
C ALA A 141 -0.60 4.69 -0.63
N ILE A 142 -1.66 4.10 -1.17
CA ILE A 142 -2.65 4.85 -1.96
C ILE A 142 -3.57 5.56 -0.97
N ASN A 143 -3.70 6.88 -1.12
CA ASN A 143 -4.63 7.67 -0.31
C ASN A 143 -6.07 7.44 -0.80
N ASN A 144 -6.96 7.13 0.14
CA ASN A 144 -8.39 7.12 -0.07
C ASN A 144 -9.13 7.99 0.98
N GLY A 145 -8.47 9.06 1.40
CA GLY A 145 -9.00 10.06 2.34
C GLY A 145 -8.31 10.13 3.69
N GLU A 146 -7.46 9.15 4.07
CA GLU A 146 -6.71 9.16 5.33
C GLU A 146 -5.76 10.36 5.43
N PHE A 147 -5.07 10.66 4.34
CA PHE A 147 -4.06 11.72 4.28
C PHE A 147 -4.63 13.05 3.76
N GLY A 148 -5.96 13.22 3.86
CA GLY A 148 -6.70 14.38 3.35
C GLY A 148 -7.45 14.09 2.06
N LYS A 149 -8.36 15.01 1.70
CA LYS A 149 -9.23 14.89 0.50
C LYS A 149 -8.50 15.22 -0.80
N GLU A 150 -7.36 15.87 -0.72
CA GLU A 150 -6.50 16.16 -1.85
C GLU A 150 -5.68 14.91 -2.20
N ASN A 151 -5.36 14.76 -3.47
CA ASN A 151 -4.54 13.63 -3.95
C ASN A 151 -5.13 12.23 -3.63
N ILE A 152 -6.47 12.09 -3.62
CA ILE A 152 -7.12 10.78 -3.56
C ILE A 152 -6.69 9.94 -4.77
N GLY A 153 -6.36 8.66 -4.54
CA GLY A 153 -5.84 7.74 -5.56
C GLY A 153 -4.35 7.92 -5.88
N LYS A 154 -3.69 8.88 -5.24
CA LYS A 154 -2.24 9.08 -5.37
C LYS A 154 -1.46 8.35 -4.30
N ILE A 155 -0.21 8.02 -4.62
CA ILE A 155 0.73 7.41 -3.67
C ILE A 155 1.24 8.47 -2.69
N PHE A 156 1.19 8.10 -1.43
CA PHE A 156 1.84 8.78 -0.33
C PHE A 156 3.00 7.93 0.18
N TYR A 157 4.07 8.57 0.56
CA TYR A 157 5.22 7.95 1.21
C TYR A 157 5.31 8.39 2.66
N PHE A 158 5.35 7.42 3.57
CA PHE A 158 5.72 7.65 4.97
C PHE A 158 7.25 7.63 5.06
N ALA A 159 7.83 8.75 5.41
CA ALA A 159 9.27 8.91 5.49
C ALA A 159 9.76 8.73 6.94
N PRO A 160 10.64 7.75 7.24
CA PRO A 160 11.07 7.44 8.61
C PRO A 160 11.95 8.52 9.24
N ASP A 161 12.50 9.42 8.43
CA ASP A 161 13.32 10.56 8.88
C ASP A 161 12.51 11.74 9.42
N ASN A 162 11.22 11.83 9.05
CA ASN A 162 10.36 12.94 9.48
C ASN A 162 8.99 12.50 9.99
N LEU A 163 8.69 11.19 9.94
CA LEU A 163 7.46 10.54 10.42
C LEU A 163 6.18 11.07 9.77
N LYS A 164 6.25 11.56 8.53
CA LYS A 164 5.12 12.18 7.84
C LYS A 164 4.76 11.43 6.57
N TRP A 165 3.46 11.36 6.31
CA TRP A 165 2.93 10.95 5.01
C TRP A 165 2.97 12.14 4.04
N GLN A 166 3.64 11.98 2.92
CA GLN A 166 3.81 13.00 1.89
C GLN A 166 3.36 12.46 0.53
N SER A 167 2.54 13.25 -0.19
CA SER A 167 2.09 12.87 -1.52
C SER A 167 3.26 12.88 -2.50
N LEU A 168 3.41 11.79 -3.26
CA LEU A 168 4.35 11.74 -4.38
C LEU A 168 3.74 12.25 -5.69
N GLY A 169 2.43 12.61 -5.70
CA GLY A 169 1.71 13.05 -6.88
C GLY A 169 1.46 11.96 -7.93
N MET A 170 1.92 10.75 -7.70
CA MET A 170 1.87 9.61 -8.64
C MET A 170 0.64 8.75 -8.39
N THR A 171 0.01 8.25 -9.45
CA THR A 171 -0.90 7.10 -9.40
C THR A 171 -0.11 5.82 -9.13
N TYR A 172 -0.81 4.72 -8.80
CA TYR A 172 -0.12 3.43 -8.61
C TYR A 172 0.68 2.99 -9.84
N SER A 173 0.14 3.16 -11.06
CA SER A 173 0.85 2.80 -12.29
C SER A 173 2.11 3.65 -12.52
N GLU A 174 2.03 4.95 -12.25
CA GLU A 174 3.19 5.87 -12.33
C GLU A 174 4.24 5.52 -11.27
N PHE A 175 3.82 5.12 -10.07
CA PHE A 175 4.73 4.65 -9.01
C PHE A 175 5.47 3.36 -9.44
N ILE A 176 4.77 2.40 -10.05
CA ILE A 176 5.43 1.18 -10.55
C ILE A 176 6.45 1.52 -11.65
N GLN A 177 6.12 2.43 -12.57
CA GLN A 177 7.07 2.91 -13.58
C GLN A 177 8.26 3.65 -12.94
N PHE A 178 8.01 4.45 -11.91
CA PHE A 178 9.07 5.08 -11.13
C PHE A 178 9.98 4.04 -10.46
N CYS A 179 9.41 3.00 -9.84
CA CYS A 179 10.21 1.90 -9.27
C CYS A 179 11.09 1.21 -10.31
N PHE A 180 10.60 1.04 -11.55
CA PHE A 180 11.37 0.35 -12.60
C PHE A 180 12.42 1.25 -13.26
N SER A 181 12.14 2.54 -13.46
CA SER A 181 12.98 3.38 -14.32
C SER A 181 13.21 4.80 -13.78
N GLY A 182 12.65 5.16 -12.63
CA GLY A 182 12.89 6.45 -11.98
C GLY A 182 14.28 6.52 -11.32
N ASP A 183 14.67 7.71 -10.93
CA ASP A 183 15.92 7.96 -10.20
C ASP A 183 15.75 7.65 -8.71
N ILE A 184 15.82 6.34 -8.37
CA ILE A 184 15.72 5.85 -6.99
C ILE A 184 16.90 6.33 -6.14
N ASN A 185 18.09 6.50 -6.74
CA ASN A 185 19.25 7.01 -6.03
C ASN A 185 19.01 8.44 -5.53
N LYS A 186 18.41 9.28 -6.38
CA LYS A 186 18.04 10.64 -5.99
C LYS A 186 16.90 10.64 -4.95
N PHE A 187 15.94 9.71 -5.05
CA PHE A 187 14.85 9.62 -4.08
C PHE A 187 15.36 9.28 -2.67
N TYR A 188 16.37 8.41 -2.57
CA TYR A 188 17.00 8.00 -1.32
C TYR A 188 18.38 8.68 -1.10
N ASP A 189 18.59 9.87 -1.68
CA ASP A 189 19.84 10.60 -1.47
C ASP A 189 20.09 10.85 0.03
N GLY A 190 21.33 10.53 0.46
CA GLY A 190 21.72 10.59 1.87
C GLY A 190 21.32 9.38 2.73
N PHE A 191 20.49 8.43 2.22
CA PHE A 191 20.03 7.25 2.98
C PHE A 191 20.68 5.93 2.57
N ARG A 192 21.47 5.91 1.49
CA ARG A 192 22.22 4.73 1.07
C ARG A 192 23.63 4.77 1.64
N TRP A 193 23.94 3.82 2.54
CA TRP A 193 25.28 3.70 3.14
C TRP A 193 26.23 2.92 2.23
N LYS A 194 27.51 2.95 2.54
CA LYS A 194 28.52 2.22 1.78
C LYS A 194 28.28 0.71 1.84
N ASN A 195 28.29 0.03 0.70
CA ASN A 195 28.08 -1.41 0.54
C ASN A 195 26.63 -1.89 0.87
N TRP A 196 25.63 -1.01 0.92
CA TRP A 196 24.24 -1.37 1.20
C TRP A 196 23.73 -2.50 0.29
N GLU A 197 24.09 -2.49 -1.01
CA GLU A 197 23.65 -3.50 -1.99
C GLU A 197 24.02 -4.92 -1.54
N LYS A 198 25.25 -5.11 -1.08
CA LYS A 198 25.76 -6.40 -0.62
C LYS A 198 25.11 -6.82 0.71
N GLU A 199 24.83 -5.88 1.59
CA GLU A 199 24.22 -6.16 2.89
C GLU A 199 22.78 -6.63 2.77
N ILE A 200 22.05 -6.15 1.77
CA ILE A 200 20.62 -6.49 1.58
C ILE A 200 20.38 -7.60 0.55
N GLU A 201 21.41 -8.05 -0.18
CA GLU A 201 21.26 -9.01 -1.30
C GLU A 201 20.49 -10.28 -0.94
N ASN A 202 20.65 -10.77 0.30
CA ASN A 202 19.97 -11.97 0.78
C ASN A 202 19.01 -11.66 1.94
N MET A 203 18.60 -10.41 2.08
CA MET A 203 17.68 -9.99 3.14
C MET A 203 16.29 -10.57 2.89
N ASP A 204 15.67 -11.07 3.96
CA ASP A 204 14.27 -11.52 3.93
C ASP A 204 13.36 -10.32 3.59
N GLY A 205 12.49 -10.46 2.60
CA GLY A 205 11.52 -9.43 2.21
C GLY A 205 10.53 -9.06 3.30
N ASN A 206 10.44 -9.85 4.38
CA ASN A 206 9.61 -9.60 5.55
C ASN A 206 10.39 -8.90 6.69
N ALA A 207 11.64 -8.50 6.44
CA ALA A 207 12.48 -7.79 7.39
C ALA A 207 12.85 -6.40 6.86
N ALA A 208 13.16 -5.46 7.77
CA ALA A 208 13.70 -4.16 7.46
C ALA A 208 14.68 -3.73 8.55
N TYR A 209 15.36 -2.61 8.37
CA TYR A 209 16.22 -2.06 9.41
C TYR A 209 15.43 -1.20 10.39
N THR A 210 15.79 -1.27 11.64
CA THR A 210 15.59 -0.21 12.63
C THR A 210 16.94 0.45 12.94
N PHE A 211 16.91 1.73 13.25
CA PHE A 211 18.09 2.55 13.44
C PHE A 211 18.15 3.14 14.84
N TYR A 212 19.37 3.27 15.38
CA TYR A 212 19.58 3.96 16.64
C TYR A 212 20.84 4.83 16.60
N PRO A 213 20.75 6.13 16.91
CA PRO A 213 19.52 6.92 17.13
C PRO A 213 18.55 6.83 15.96
N TYR A 214 17.22 7.07 16.22
CA TYR A 214 16.19 7.00 15.16
C TYR A 214 16.43 8.08 14.09
N LEU A 215 16.16 7.74 12.83
CA LEU A 215 16.39 8.63 11.68
C LEU A 215 15.66 9.98 11.79
N CYS A 216 14.53 10.02 12.49
CA CYS A 216 13.75 11.24 12.74
C CYS A 216 14.35 12.17 13.80
N THR A 217 15.45 11.78 14.45
CA THR A 217 16.14 12.61 15.46
C THR A 217 17.32 13.35 14.87
N LYS A 218 17.76 14.42 15.55
CA LYS A 218 18.95 15.18 15.14
C LYS A 218 20.20 14.31 15.13
N GLU A 219 20.33 13.40 16.09
CA GLU A 219 21.44 12.48 16.24
C GLU A 219 21.41 11.36 15.19
N GLY A 220 20.22 11.01 14.68
CA GLY A 220 20.01 9.95 13.69
C GLY A 220 20.00 10.38 12.24
N ASN A 221 20.19 11.66 11.94
CA ASN A 221 20.05 12.21 10.57
C ASN A 221 21.19 11.83 9.60
N ASP A 222 22.27 11.20 10.09
CA ASP A 222 23.37 10.69 9.26
C ASP A 222 23.38 9.15 9.32
N ILE A 223 22.88 8.53 8.25
CA ILE A 223 22.75 7.07 8.13
C ILE A 223 24.09 6.32 8.34
N ASN A 224 25.23 6.98 8.14
CA ASN A 224 26.55 6.40 8.30
C ASN A 224 27.03 6.40 9.76
N LYS A 225 26.35 7.11 10.65
CA LYS A 225 26.71 7.25 12.07
C LYS A 225 25.77 6.51 13.02
N VAL A 226 24.65 6.00 12.51
CA VAL A 226 23.68 5.25 13.31
C VAL A 226 24.00 3.76 13.32
N SER A 227 23.70 3.09 14.42
CA SER A 227 23.65 1.64 14.44
C SER A 227 22.35 1.16 13.76
N LYS A 228 22.40 0.02 13.09
CA LYS A 228 21.24 -0.56 12.42
C LYS A 228 21.09 -2.03 12.78
N LYS A 229 19.85 -2.49 12.89
CA LYS A 229 19.50 -3.88 13.22
C LYS A 229 18.37 -4.33 12.30
N ILE A 230 18.50 -5.54 11.76
CA ILE A 230 17.42 -6.17 10.98
C ILE A 230 16.38 -6.73 11.96
N VAL A 231 15.12 -6.37 11.74
CA VAL A 231 13.97 -6.82 12.52
C VAL A 231 12.78 -7.15 11.58
N PRO A 232 11.76 -7.89 12.04
CA PRO A 232 10.54 -8.09 11.26
C PRO A 232 9.90 -6.75 10.87
N ILE A 233 9.41 -6.65 9.64
CA ILE A 233 8.79 -5.41 9.12
C ILE A 233 7.57 -4.96 9.94
N ASN A 234 6.85 -5.90 10.59
CA ASN A 234 5.76 -5.54 11.50
C ASN A 234 6.26 -4.80 12.75
N GLU A 235 7.44 -5.14 13.25
CA GLU A 235 8.08 -4.44 14.36
C GLU A 235 8.47 -3.02 13.94
N VAL A 236 9.04 -2.88 12.74
CA VAL A 236 9.34 -1.56 12.16
C VAL A 236 8.07 -0.71 12.02
N TRP A 237 6.99 -1.27 11.45
CA TRP A 237 5.72 -0.57 11.34
C TRP A 237 5.22 -0.05 12.71
N THR A 238 5.23 -0.92 13.72
CA THR A 238 4.77 -0.55 15.07
C THR A 238 5.64 0.56 15.65
N THR A 239 6.97 0.40 15.55
CA THR A 239 7.93 1.40 16.04
C THR A 239 7.72 2.76 15.36
N GLU A 240 7.60 2.80 14.02
CA GLU A 240 7.42 4.05 13.27
C GLU A 240 6.09 4.75 13.61
N MET A 241 5.01 3.97 13.76
CA MET A 241 3.71 4.54 14.17
C MET A 241 3.72 5.05 15.63
N ASP A 242 4.43 4.38 16.52
CA ASP A 242 4.59 4.83 17.90
C ASP A 242 5.49 6.08 18.01
N LEU A 243 6.56 6.16 17.23
CA LEU A 243 7.37 7.37 17.10
C LEU A 243 6.57 8.53 16.53
N GLN A 244 5.73 8.27 15.52
CA GLN A 244 4.83 9.30 14.96
C GLN A 244 3.90 9.86 16.03
N LYS A 245 3.27 8.99 16.84
CA LYS A 245 2.42 9.44 17.97
C LYS A 245 3.21 10.23 18.99
N LEU A 246 4.39 9.75 19.36
CA LEU A 246 5.24 10.38 20.38
C LEU A 246 5.71 11.78 19.95
N PHE A 247 6.20 11.92 18.73
CA PHE A 247 6.83 13.17 18.26
C PHE A 247 5.87 14.14 17.58
N LEU A 248 4.79 13.65 16.97
CA LEU A 248 3.84 14.48 16.20
C LEU A 248 2.44 14.54 16.83
N GLY A 249 2.13 13.75 17.86
CA GLY A 249 0.84 13.71 18.53
C GLY A 249 -0.32 13.21 17.62
N LYS A 250 -0.03 12.33 16.67
CA LYS A 250 -0.98 11.84 15.65
C LYS A 250 -1.27 10.36 15.80
#